data_ae76e56a09955a724bfcde661cc064e0
#
_entry.id   ae76e56a09955a724bfcde661cc064e0
#
_cell.length_a   1.000
_cell.length_b   1.000
_cell.length_c   1.000
_cell.angle_alpha   90.00
_cell.angle_beta   90.00
_cell.angle_gamma   90.00
#
_symmetry.space_group_name_H-M   'P 1'
#
loop_
_entity.id
_entity.type
_entity.pdbx_description
1 polymer ?
#
loop_
_entity_poly.entity_id
_entity_poly.type
_entity_poly.pdbx_seq_one_letter_code
_entity_poly.pdbx_strand_id
1 'polypeptide(L)'
;YGAVEDEGIRCPYHGWVFGADGICLDQPCEPDRGRNKERYRQPWYPVVEYNGLIFAYMGPAEKQPVFPRYDIFEDMNDEEEEIVIIDHFAFGGPTEAPCNWFQTHENAMDPYHVFVLHTTHSGVQFNPNLEIWPAIDWQVHPWGVTSSQDRKLPDGTTLHRITEVRMPTVRVIATPTLTVLGKTNNLSWTQPIDDTHTRVF
;
A
#
# COMPACT_ATOMS: atom_id res chain seq x y z
N TYR A 1 -4.41 -21.64 8.91
CA TYR A 1 -4.91 -22.95 8.41
C TYR A 1 -6.29 -23.34 8.97
N GLY A 2 -7.11 -22.38 9.44
CA GLY A 2 -8.45 -22.63 9.89
C GLY A 2 -9.43 -22.84 8.73
N ALA A 3 -10.54 -23.56 8.97
CA ALA A 3 -11.65 -23.64 8.04
C ALA A 3 -12.65 -22.50 8.35
N VAL A 4 -13.04 -21.74 7.33
CA VAL A 4 -14.09 -20.73 7.46
C VAL A 4 -15.44 -21.42 7.46
N GLU A 5 -16.26 -21.12 8.45
CA GLU A 5 -17.63 -21.58 8.62
C GLU A 5 -18.56 -20.36 8.77
N ASP A 6 -19.87 -20.56 8.70
CA ASP A 6 -20.88 -19.48 8.73
C ASP A 6 -20.74 -18.56 9.96
N GLU A 7 -20.36 -19.12 11.10
CA GLU A 7 -20.28 -18.37 12.37
C GLU A 7 -18.85 -17.97 12.76
N GLY A 8 -17.81 -18.44 12.04
CA GLY A 8 -16.44 -18.15 12.43
C GLY A 8 -15.38 -19.01 11.74
N ILE A 9 -14.26 -19.19 12.41
CA ILE A 9 -13.13 -19.98 11.91
C ILE A 9 -12.93 -21.18 12.83
N ARG A 10 -12.95 -22.39 12.24
CA ARG A 10 -12.67 -23.63 12.96
C ARG A 10 -11.17 -23.95 12.93
N CYS A 11 -10.61 -24.12 14.11
CA CYS A 11 -9.23 -24.58 14.28
C CYS A 11 -9.13 -26.07 13.90
N PRO A 12 -8.22 -26.48 13.01
CA PRO A 12 -8.11 -27.88 12.59
C PRO A 12 -7.48 -28.80 13.65
N TYR A 13 -6.93 -28.24 14.72
CA TYR A 13 -6.24 -29.04 15.74
C TYR A 13 -7.24 -29.76 16.66
N HIS A 14 -8.14 -29.03 17.31
CA HIS A 14 -9.17 -29.63 18.19
C HIS A 14 -10.61 -29.23 17.85
N GLY A 15 -10.81 -28.62 16.70
CA GLY A 15 -12.13 -28.24 16.20
C GLY A 15 -12.78 -27.03 16.90
N TRP A 16 -12.04 -26.28 17.71
CA TRP A 16 -12.58 -25.07 18.33
C TRP A 16 -12.97 -24.05 17.28
N VAL A 17 -14.13 -23.43 17.45
CA VAL A 17 -14.61 -22.36 16.57
C VAL A 17 -14.52 -21.04 17.28
N PHE A 18 -13.97 -20.04 16.58
CA PHE A 18 -13.89 -18.67 17.07
C PHE A 18 -14.66 -17.75 16.12
N GLY A 19 -15.54 -16.95 16.70
CA GLY A 19 -16.30 -15.93 15.96
C GLY A 19 -15.43 -14.76 15.48
N ALA A 20 -16.02 -13.89 14.66
CA ALA A 20 -15.35 -12.72 14.13
C ALA A 20 -14.90 -11.71 15.22
N ASP A 21 -15.51 -11.77 16.40
CA ASP A 21 -15.15 -11.00 17.60
C ASP A 21 -14.10 -11.69 18.49
N GLY A 22 -13.60 -12.84 18.05
CA GLY A 22 -12.63 -13.67 18.75
C GLY A 22 -13.20 -14.51 19.88
N ILE A 23 -14.50 -14.50 20.17
CA ILE A 23 -15.11 -15.32 21.20
C ILE A 23 -15.15 -16.79 20.73
N CYS A 24 -14.81 -17.72 21.63
CA CYS A 24 -14.96 -19.14 21.34
C CYS A 24 -16.44 -19.55 21.31
N LEU A 25 -16.88 -20.07 20.19
CA LEU A 25 -18.28 -20.48 19.95
C LEU A 25 -18.50 -21.97 20.17
N ASP A 26 -17.47 -22.81 19.96
CA ASP A 26 -17.59 -24.27 20.05
C ASP A 26 -16.27 -24.93 20.46
N GLN A 27 -16.36 -25.98 21.29
CA GLN A 27 -15.24 -26.79 21.73
C GLN A 27 -15.65 -28.27 21.67
N PRO A 28 -15.69 -28.89 20.48
CA PRO A 28 -16.33 -30.22 20.28
C PRO A 28 -15.68 -31.34 21.07
N CYS A 29 -14.41 -31.22 21.46
CA CYS A 29 -13.69 -32.21 22.25
C CYS A 29 -13.87 -32.02 23.76
N GLU A 30 -14.53 -30.97 24.22
CA GLU A 30 -14.77 -30.69 25.62
C GLU A 30 -16.16 -31.20 26.07
N PRO A 31 -16.36 -31.56 27.35
CA PRO A 31 -17.69 -31.88 27.88
C PRO A 31 -18.71 -30.76 27.58
N ASP A 32 -19.90 -31.15 27.18
CA ASP A 32 -21.00 -30.23 26.79
C ASP A 32 -20.59 -29.23 25.72
N ARG A 33 -19.67 -29.58 24.85
CA ARG A 33 -19.08 -28.72 23.79
C ARG A 33 -18.46 -27.43 24.34
N GLY A 34 -17.88 -27.51 25.54
CA GLY A 34 -17.16 -26.44 26.20
C GLY A 34 -18.00 -25.61 27.16
N ARG A 35 -18.00 -26.01 28.45
CA ARG A 35 -18.55 -25.17 29.52
C ARG A 35 -17.71 -23.91 29.64
N ASN A 36 -18.36 -22.77 29.66
CA ASN A 36 -17.71 -21.43 29.70
C ASN A 36 -16.76 -21.15 28.52
N LYS A 37 -17.04 -21.70 27.35
CA LYS A 37 -16.27 -21.45 26.12
C LYS A 37 -16.13 -19.96 25.80
N GLU A 38 -17.12 -19.16 26.16
CA GLU A 38 -17.13 -17.70 25.98
C GLU A 38 -16.02 -16.96 26.77
N ARG A 39 -15.35 -17.64 27.71
CA ARG A 39 -14.17 -17.10 28.42
C ARG A 39 -12.88 -17.23 27.60
N TYR A 40 -12.89 -18.05 26.58
CA TYR A 40 -11.74 -18.24 25.69
C TYR A 40 -11.88 -17.30 24.49
N ARG A 41 -10.83 -16.52 24.26
CA ARG A 41 -10.80 -15.55 23.17
C ARG A 41 -9.51 -15.68 22.36
N GLN A 42 -9.65 -15.53 21.06
CA GLN A 42 -8.53 -15.24 20.17
C GLN A 42 -8.40 -13.73 20.02
N PRO A 43 -7.18 -13.20 19.92
CA PRO A 43 -7.00 -11.81 19.46
C PRO A 43 -7.72 -11.60 18.13
N TRP A 44 -8.46 -10.51 18.04
CA TRP A 44 -9.10 -10.07 16.82
C TRP A 44 -8.80 -8.60 16.57
N TYR A 45 -8.86 -8.19 15.32
CA TYR A 45 -8.50 -6.84 14.93
C TYR A 45 -9.55 -6.28 13.98
N PRO A 46 -9.93 -4.99 14.11
CA PRO A 46 -10.82 -4.36 13.14
C PRO A 46 -10.18 -4.42 11.74
N VAL A 47 -10.99 -4.75 10.76
CA VAL A 47 -10.57 -4.81 9.36
C VAL A 47 -11.41 -3.88 8.50
N VAL A 48 -10.81 -3.35 7.47
CA VAL A 48 -11.48 -2.59 6.40
C VAL A 48 -11.05 -3.20 5.08
N GLU A 49 -12.01 -3.52 4.24
CA GLU A 49 -11.77 -3.79 2.83
C GLU A 49 -11.81 -2.46 2.09
N TYR A 50 -10.78 -2.20 1.28
CA TYR A 50 -10.67 -0.98 0.50
C TYR A 50 -10.03 -1.28 -0.84
N ASN A 51 -10.83 -1.16 -1.90
CA ASN A 51 -10.42 -1.42 -3.28
C ASN A 51 -9.74 -2.79 -3.47
N GLY A 52 -10.32 -3.85 -2.90
CA GLY A 52 -9.82 -5.22 -3.01
C GLY A 52 -8.65 -5.57 -2.10
N LEU A 53 -8.17 -4.64 -1.29
CA LEU A 53 -7.17 -4.90 -0.25
C LEU A 53 -7.82 -4.94 1.13
N ILE A 54 -7.31 -5.81 2.01
CA ILE A 54 -7.77 -5.94 3.39
C ILE A 54 -6.74 -5.28 4.32
N PHE A 55 -7.18 -4.29 5.07
CA PHE A 55 -6.39 -3.59 6.08
C PHE A 55 -6.84 -4.00 7.47
N ALA A 56 -5.91 -4.39 8.32
CA ALA A 56 -6.16 -4.72 9.72
C ALA A 56 -5.46 -3.72 10.64
N TYR A 57 -6.21 -3.14 11.57
CA TYR A 57 -5.62 -2.31 12.62
C TYR A 57 -5.19 -3.18 13.80
N MET A 58 -3.89 -3.33 14.00
CA MET A 58 -3.31 -4.22 14.99
C MET A 58 -2.91 -3.51 16.29
N GLY A 59 -3.45 -2.33 16.55
CA GLY A 59 -3.25 -1.57 17.77
C GLY A 59 -4.40 -1.71 18.78
N PRO A 60 -4.32 -0.99 19.93
CA PRO A 60 -5.40 -0.92 20.90
C PRO A 60 -6.66 -0.32 20.29
N ALA A 61 -7.82 -0.95 20.52
CA ALA A 61 -9.10 -0.56 19.88
C ALA A 61 -9.46 0.94 20.15
N GLU A 62 -9.15 1.43 21.34
CA GLU A 62 -9.41 2.83 21.73
C GLU A 62 -8.50 3.85 21.02
N LYS A 63 -7.48 3.39 20.32
CA LYS A 63 -6.55 4.22 19.54
C LYS A 63 -6.71 4.00 18.03
N GLN A 64 -7.75 3.28 17.61
CA GLN A 64 -7.99 3.04 16.19
C GLN A 64 -8.16 4.37 15.46
N PRO A 65 -7.30 4.68 14.47
CA PRO A 65 -7.44 5.89 13.67
C PRO A 65 -8.63 5.74 12.70
N VAL A 66 -9.12 6.87 12.21
CA VAL A 66 -9.99 6.86 11.04
C VAL A 66 -9.21 6.30 9.86
N PHE A 67 -9.80 5.35 9.16
CA PHE A 67 -9.17 4.78 7.97
C PHE A 67 -9.01 5.86 6.89
N PRO A 68 -7.79 6.08 6.37
CA PRO A 68 -7.56 7.11 5.36
C PRO A 68 -8.22 6.71 4.04
N ARG A 69 -8.93 7.66 3.42
CA ARG A 69 -9.43 7.55 2.06
C ARG A 69 -8.62 8.45 1.16
N TYR A 70 -8.44 8.04 -0.09
CA TYR A 70 -7.58 8.72 -1.04
C TYR A 70 -8.39 9.21 -2.23
N ASP A 71 -8.28 10.48 -2.55
CA ASP A 71 -8.98 11.14 -3.66
C ASP A 71 -8.75 10.44 -5.01
N ILE A 72 -7.59 9.86 -5.21
CA ILE A 72 -7.29 9.03 -6.39
C ILE A 72 -8.31 7.89 -6.60
N PHE A 73 -8.93 7.40 -5.55
CA PHE A 73 -9.94 6.33 -5.61
C PHE A 73 -11.37 6.86 -5.42
N GLU A 74 -11.54 7.94 -4.64
CA GLU A 74 -12.88 8.46 -4.32
C GLU A 74 -13.44 9.33 -5.46
N ASP A 75 -12.58 9.94 -6.26
CA ASP A 75 -12.93 10.86 -7.37
C ASP A 75 -12.83 10.18 -8.75
N MET A 76 -12.92 8.85 -8.80
CA MET A 76 -12.85 8.09 -10.05
C MET A 76 -14.09 8.30 -10.93
N ASN A 77 -13.87 8.29 -12.24
CA ASN A 77 -14.92 8.17 -13.23
C ASN A 77 -15.05 6.69 -13.64
N ASP A 78 -16.00 5.99 -13.08
CA ASP A 78 -16.22 4.55 -13.29
C ASP A 78 -16.48 4.14 -14.76
N GLU A 79 -16.80 5.09 -15.64
CA GLU A 79 -16.98 4.85 -17.07
C GLU A 79 -15.66 4.87 -17.85
N GLU A 80 -14.62 5.54 -17.32
CA GLU A 80 -13.36 5.79 -18.04
C GLU A 80 -12.13 5.30 -17.28
N GLU A 81 -12.26 4.99 -15.98
CA GLU A 81 -11.16 4.65 -15.09
C GLU A 81 -11.42 3.33 -14.38
N GLU A 82 -10.39 2.54 -14.19
CA GLU A 82 -10.44 1.28 -13.44
C GLU A 82 -9.29 1.20 -12.42
N ILE A 83 -9.51 0.48 -11.33
CA ILE A 83 -8.46 0.16 -10.36
C ILE A 83 -7.85 -1.19 -10.73
N VAL A 84 -6.55 -1.20 -10.95
CA VAL A 84 -5.77 -2.42 -11.14
C VAL A 84 -4.84 -2.61 -9.95
N ILE A 85 -5.03 -3.71 -9.23
CA ILE A 85 -4.15 -4.09 -8.12
C ILE A 85 -3.00 -4.91 -8.66
N ILE A 86 -1.78 -4.50 -8.31
CA ILE A 86 -0.57 -5.25 -8.62
C ILE A 86 0.20 -5.49 -7.32
N ASP A 87 0.65 -6.72 -7.12
CA ASP A 87 1.38 -7.17 -5.94
C ASP A 87 2.87 -7.43 -6.23
N HIS A 88 3.46 -6.60 -7.07
CA HIS A 88 4.87 -6.71 -7.41
C HIS A 88 5.49 -5.31 -7.56
N PHE A 89 6.82 -5.25 -7.51
CA PHE A 89 7.53 -4.03 -7.87
C PHE A 89 7.22 -3.62 -9.31
N ALA A 90 7.14 -2.32 -9.56
CA ALA A 90 6.87 -1.77 -10.87
C ALA A 90 7.70 -2.48 -11.96
N PHE A 91 7.12 -2.62 -13.15
CA PHE A 91 7.74 -3.24 -14.32
C PHE A 91 7.99 -4.76 -14.23
N GLY A 92 7.18 -5.47 -13.46
CA GLY A 92 7.28 -6.94 -13.38
C GLY A 92 8.41 -7.44 -12.50
N GLY A 93 8.85 -6.63 -11.56
CA GLY A 93 9.82 -7.04 -10.54
C GLY A 93 9.25 -8.10 -9.59
N PRO A 94 10.04 -8.61 -8.64
CA PRO A 94 9.60 -9.62 -7.69
C PRO A 94 8.52 -9.07 -6.78
N THR A 95 7.65 -9.95 -6.27
CA THR A 95 6.64 -9.60 -5.25
C THR A 95 7.27 -9.17 -3.93
N GLU A 96 8.45 -9.68 -3.64
CA GLU A 96 9.24 -9.35 -2.45
C GLU A 96 10.61 -8.83 -2.85
N ALA A 97 11.05 -7.73 -2.25
CA ALA A 97 12.39 -7.19 -2.41
C ALA A 97 13.25 -7.53 -1.19
N PRO A 98 14.50 -7.97 -1.39
CA PRO A 98 15.44 -8.24 -0.31
C PRO A 98 16.06 -6.95 0.22
N CYS A 99 15.23 -6.03 0.69
CA CYS A 99 15.67 -4.78 1.29
C CYS A 99 14.68 -4.29 2.36
N ASN A 100 15.15 -3.41 3.23
CA ASN A 100 14.28 -2.73 4.18
C ASN A 100 13.28 -1.84 3.46
N TRP A 101 12.05 -1.80 3.96
CA TRP A 101 10.95 -1.03 3.38
C TRP A 101 11.26 0.46 3.18
N PHE A 102 12.06 1.04 4.07
CA PHE A 102 12.41 2.46 4.01
C PHE A 102 13.25 2.81 2.77
N GLN A 103 14.04 1.85 2.25
CA GLN A 103 14.80 2.04 1.00
C GLN A 103 13.89 2.39 -0.18
N THR A 104 12.70 1.80 -0.23
CA THR A 104 11.72 2.10 -1.29
C THR A 104 11.12 3.50 -1.12
N HIS A 105 11.00 3.97 0.13
CA HIS A 105 10.53 5.33 0.43
C HIS A 105 11.57 6.38 0.04
N GLU A 106 12.83 6.17 0.40
CA GLU A 106 13.94 7.03 0.00
C GLU A 106 14.04 7.11 -1.52
N ASN A 107 13.95 5.97 -2.21
CA ASN A 107 13.97 5.92 -3.67
C ASN A 107 12.83 6.75 -4.29
N ALA A 108 11.63 6.70 -3.74
CA ALA A 108 10.50 7.49 -4.24
C ALA A 108 10.73 9.01 -4.10
N MET A 109 11.51 9.43 -3.11
CA MET A 109 11.82 10.86 -2.87
C MET A 109 13.05 11.36 -3.63
N ASP A 110 13.71 10.49 -4.40
CA ASP A 110 14.85 10.85 -5.24
C ASP A 110 14.44 11.01 -6.73
N PRO A 111 14.18 12.23 -7.23
CA PRO A 111 13.86 12.43 -8.62
C PRO A 111 15.07 12.37 -9.56
N TYR A 112 16.30 12.43 -9.04
CA TYR A 112 17.51 12.41 -9.86
C TYR A 112 17.83 11.02 -10.40
N HIS A 113 17.52 9.95 -9.66
CA HIS A 113 17.68 8.60 -10.18
C HIS A 113 16.77 8.35 -11.40
N VAL A 114 15.59 8.98 -11.43
CA VAL A 114 14.68 8.89 -12.58
C VAL A 114 15.38 9.43 -13.82
N PHE A 115 16.01 10.63 -13.72
CA PHE A 115 16.76 11.23 -14.81
C PHE A 115 17.97 10.37 -15.21
N VAL A 116 18.81 9.97 -14.25
CA VAL A 116 20.07 9.29 -14.56
C VAL A 116 19.84 7.83 -14.92
N LEU A 117 19.17 7.07 -14.07
CA LEU A 117 19.04 5.63 -14.25
C LEU A 117 18.05 5.26 -15.33
N HIS A 118 16.83 5.80 -15.24
CA HIS A 118 15.70 5.35 -16.06
C HIS A 118 15.60 6.02 -17.43
N THR A 119 16.38 7.07 -17.69
CA THR A 119 16.36 7.75 -18.99
C THR A 119 17.70 7.71 -19.70
N THR A 120 18.82 7.66 -18.96
CA THR A 120 20.17 7.76 -19.54
C THR A 120 20.89 6.42 -19.58
N HIS A 121 20.97 5.70 -18.45
CA HIS A 121 21.80 4.50 -18.34
C HIS A 121 21.09 3.20 -18.73
N SER A 122 19.79 3.09 -18.44
CA SER A 122 19.02 1.88 -18.73
C SER A 122 18.24 1.96 -20.05
N GLY A 123 18.52 2.98 -20.88
CA GLY A 123 17.68 3.32 -22.03
C GLY A 123 16.39 4.02 -21.59
N VAL A 124 15.59 4.44 -22.56
CA VAL A 124 14.34 5.17 -22.29
C VAL A 124 13.28 4.21 -21.77
N GLN A 125 13.16 4.13 -20.46
CA GLN A 125 12.14 3.32 -19.76
C GLN A 125 10.88 4.14 -19.45
N PHE A 126 11.02 5.45 -19.31
CA PHE A 126 9.97 6.38 -18.91
C PHE A 126 9.67 7.41 -20.01
N ASN A 127 8.70 8.29 -19.72
CA ASN A 127 8.39 9.40 -20.61
C ASN A 127 9.65 10.23 -20.91
N PRO A 128 9.97 10.50 -22.19
CA PRO A 128 11.17 11.26 -22.59
C PRO A 128 11.31 12.64 -21.92
N ASN A 129 10.19 13.29 -21.55
CA ASN A 129 10.25 14.56 -20.84
C ASN A 129 10.91 14.46 -19.45
N LEU A 130 11.06 13.26 -18.92
CA LEU A 130 11.77 13.01 -17.65
C LEU A 130 13.29 13.05 -17.81
N GLU A 131 13.81 13.08 -19.05
CA GLU A 131 15.22 13.35 -19.37
C GLU A 131 15.62 14.79 -19.11
N ILE A 132 14.65 15.68 -18.91
CA ILE A 132 14.92 17.08 -18.58
C ILE A 132 15.22 17.19 -17.08
N TRP A 133 16.33 17.84 -16.75
CA TRP A 133 16.74 18.06 -15.36
C TRP A 133 15.67 18.85 -14.59
N PRO A 134 15.15 18.32 -13.49
CA PRO A 134 14.10 18.99 -12.72
C PRO A 134 14.64 20.09 -11.82
N ALA A 135 13.88 21.17 -11.66
CA ALA A 135 13.93 21.97 -10.46
C ALA A 135 13.07 21.31 -9.39
N ILE A 136 13.61 21.14 -8.18
CA ILE A 136 12.97 20.33 -7.15
C ILE A 136 12.81 21.16 -5.88
N ASP A 137 11.64 21.01 -5.25
CA ASP A 137 11.35 21.49 -3.91
C ASP A 137 10.82 20.34 -3.06
N TRP A 138 11.36 20.16 -1.85
CA TRP A 138 10.89 19.18 -0.87
C TRP A 138 10.24 19.88 0.30
N GLN A 139 9.04 19.43 0.65
CA GLN A 139 8.28 19.94 1.79
C GLN A 139 8.03 18.82 2.80
N VAL A 140 8.43 19.07 4.05
CA VAL A 140 8.21 18.16 5.15
C VAL A 140 6.88 18.47 5.83
N HIS A 141 6.06 17.44 6.03
CA HIS A 141 4.76 17.51 6.67
C HIS A 141 4.72 16.56 7.88
N PRO A 142 3.79 16.76 8.83
CA PRO A 142 3.62 15.82 9.94
C PRO A 142 3.33 14.37 9.51
N TRP A 143 2.83 14.17 8.30
CA TRP A 143 2.49 12.87 7.74
C TRP A 143 3.54 12.32 6.76
N GLY A 144 4.58 13.06 6.42
CA GLY A 144 5.59 12.61 5.47
C GLY A 144 6.28 13.72 4.69
N VAL A 145 6.59 13.46 3.42
CA VAL A 145 7.32 14.39 2.55
C VAL A 145 6.66 14.47 1.19
N THR A 146 6.57 15.68 0.64
CA THR A 146 6.19 15.95 -0.76
C THR A 146 7.41 16.43 -1.54
N SER A 147 7.60 15.92 -2.74
CA SER A 147 8.57 16.39 -3.73
C SER A 147 7.83 16.99 -4.92
N SER A 148 8.01 18.27 -5.13
CA SER A 148 7.53 19.00 -6.32
C SER A 148 8.67 19.11 -7.33
N GLN A 149 8.40 18.76 -8.59
CA GLN A 149 9.42 18.65 -9.64
C GLN A 149 8.95 19.37 -10.89
N ASP A 150 9.64 20.43 -11.27
CA ASP A 150 9.35 21.24 -12.45
C ASP A 150 10.38 21.01 -13.55
N ARG A 151 9.91 20.70 -14.76
CA ARG A 151 10.74 20.56 -15.95
C ARG A 151 10.25 21.52 -17.02
N LYS A 152 11.14 22.35 -17.54
CA LYS A 152 10.83 23.25 -18.67
C LYS A 152 10.93 22.45 -19.97
N LEU A 153 9.81 22.27 -20.64
CA LEU A 153 9.73 21.54 -21.89
C LEU A 153 10.19 22.43 -23.08
N PRO A 154 10.61 21.81 -24.21
CA PRO A 154 11.06 22.54 -25.38
C PRO A 154 10.01 23.46 -26.01
N ASP A 155 8.73 23.18 -25.81
CA ASP A 155 7.61 24.01 -26.28
C ASP A 155 7.31 25.21 -25.38
N GLY A 156 8.11 25.43 -24.32
CA GLY A 156 7.96 26.48 -23.34
C GLY A 156 6.99 26.19 -22.19
N THR A 157 6.30 25.07 -22.19
CA THR A 157 5.45 24.65 -21.09
C THR A 157 6.26 24.09 -19.91
N THR A 158 5.62 23.86 -18.79
CA THR A 158 6.26 23.25 -17.61
C THR A 158 5.55 21.96 -17.27
N LEU A 159 6.30 20.87 -17.28
CA LEU A 159 5.84 19.61 -16.68
C LEU A 159 6.04 19.68 -15.17
N HIS A 160 4.94 19.75 -14.45
CA HIS A 160 4.92 19.73 -12.99
C HIS A 160 4.54 18.34 -12.52
N ARG A 161 5.36 17.75 -11.64
CA ARG A 161 5.09 16.43 -11.03
C ARG A 161 5.20 16.52 -9.53
N ILE A 162 4.29 15.82 -8.85
CA ILE A 162 4.31 15.69 -7.40
C ILE A 162 4.45 14.21 -7.06
N THR A 163 5.35 13.93 -6.14
CA THR A 163 5.49 12.62 -5.51
C THR A 163 5.39 12.80 -4.01
N GLU A 164 4.64 11.93 -3.36
CA GLU A 164 4.46 11.96 -1.91
C GLU A 164 4.88 10.64 -1.28
N VAL A 165 5.50 10.73 -0.13
CA VAL A 165 5.70 9.61 0.78
C VAL A 165 4.95 9.92 2.06
N ARG A 166 3.98 9.11 2.40
CA ARG A 166 3.15 9.24 3.60
C ARG A 166 3.49 8.12 4.57
N MET A 167 3.94 8.53 5.74
CA MET A 167 4.30 7.57 6.77
C MET A 167 3.08 6.80 7.29
N PRO A 168 3.20 5.52 7.64
CA PRO A 168 4.45 4.77 7.59
C PRO A 168 4.80 4.16 6.22
N THR A 169 3.84 3.83 5.37
CA THR A 169 4.09 2.88 4.27
C THR A 169 3.50 3.27 2.92
N VAL A 170 2.92 4.46 2.78
CA VAL A 170 2.23 4.88 1.54
C VAL A 170 3.13 5.73 0.67
N ARG A 171 3.10 5.45 -0.64
CA ARG A 171 3.73 6.28 -1.68
C ARG A 171 2.68 6.65 -2.71
N VAL A 172 2.64 7.91 -3.09
CA VAL A 172 1.81 8.44 -4.18
C VAL A 172 2.73 8.99 -5.25
N ILE A 173 2.75 8.34 -6.40
CA ILE A 173 3.73 8.63 -7.45
C ILE A 173 2.98 8.93 -8.75
N ALA A 174 3.24 10.09 -9.35
CA ALA A 174 2.78 10.36 -10.70
C ALA A 174 3.38 9.35 -11.68
N THR A 175 2.56 8.78 -12.57
CA THR A 175 3.04 7.76 -13.51
C THR A 175 4.24 8.27 -14.32
N PRO A 176 5.29 7.48 -14.45
CA PRO A 176 6.45 7.85 -15.25
C PRO A 176 6.28 7.55 -16.75
N THR A 177 5.27 6.76 -17.12
CA THR A 177 5.14 6.22 -18.48
C THR A 177 4.13 6.95 -19.35
N LEU A 178 3.13 7.62 -18.77
CA LEU A 178 2.11 8.31 -19.55
C LEU A 178 2.59 9.65 -20.06
N THR A 179 2.19 9.98 -21.28
CA THR A 179 2.41 11.28 -21.91
C THR A 179 1.30 12.27 -21.61
N VAL A 180 0.16 11.80 -21.12
CA VAL A 180 -0.99 12.62 -20.78
C VAL A 180 -0.79 13.24 -19.41
N LEU A 181 -0.87 14.55 -19.32
CA LEU A 181 -0.86 15.29 -18.06
C LEU A 181 -2.21 15.09 -17.37
N GLY A 182 -2.19 14.55 -16.18
CA GLY A 182 -3.42 14.25 -15.48
C GLY A 182 -3.19 13.97 -14.00
N LYS A 183 -4.19 13.43 -13.35
CA LYS A 183 -4.14 12.99 -11.96
C LYS A 183 -3.00 11.98 -11.75
N THR A 184 -2.43 11.96 -10.55
CA THR A 184 -1.61 10.84 -10.09
C THR A 184 -2.46 9.58 -10.16
N ASN A 185 -1.90 8.53 -10.73
CA ASN A 185 -2.61 7.27 -10.93
C ASN A 185 -1.88 6.05 -10.34
N ASN A 186 -0.92 6.27 -9.47
CA ASN A 186 -0.20 5.20 -8.79
C ASN A 186 -0.12 5.52 -7.29
N LEU A 187 -0.79 4.69 -6.51
CA LEU A 187 -0.68 4.67 -5.06
C LEU A 187 -0.20 3.28 -4.66
N SER A 188 0.81 3.20 -3.81
CA SER A 188 1.36 1.94 -3.36
C SER A 188 1.57 1.90 -1.85
N TRP A 189 1.39 0.69 -1.30
CA TRP A 189 1.72 0.37 0.08
C TRP A 189 2.98 -0.47 0.12
N THR A 190 3.93 -0.05 0.92
CA THR A 190 5.17 -0.78 1.15
C THR A 190 5.05 -1.52 2.46
N GLN A 191 4.80 -2.82 2.40
CA GLN A 191 4.59 -3.66 3.57
C GLN A 191 5.92 -4.27 4.02
N PRO A 192 6.46 -3.91 5.19
CA PRO A 192 7.61 -4.62 5.75
C PRO A 192 7.22 -6.07 6.11
N ILE A 193 8.03 -7.03 5.67
CA ILE A 193 7.94 -8.44 6.10
C ILE A 193 8.82 -8.61 7.33
N ASP A 194 10.04 -8.10 7.25
CA ASP A 194 11.03 -7.99 8.32
C ASP A 194 11.97 -6.80 8.04
N ASP A 195 13.06 -6.69 8.79
CA ASP A 195 14.04 -5.60 8.62
C ASP A 195 14.80 -5.64 7.28
N THR A 196 14.74 -6.74 6.56
CA THR A 196 15.52 -7.01 5.35
C THR A 196 14.67 -7.37 4.12
N HIS A 197 13.37 -7.52 4.29
CA HIS A 197 12.46 -7.88 3.22
C HIS A 197 11.20 -7.02 3.22
N THR A 198 10.75 -6.68 2.05
CA THR A 198 9.60 -5.79 1.82
C THR A 198 8.71 -6.32 0.69
N ARG A 199 7.41 -6.16 0.84
CA ARG A 199 6.42 -6.39 -0.20
C ARG A 199 5.73 -5.07 -0.58
N VAL A 200 5.41 -4.92 -1.87
CA VAL A 200 4.72 -3.73 -2.39
C VAL A 200 3.41 -4.14 -3.04
N PHE A 201 2.38 -3.39 -2.75
CA PHE A 201 1.07 -3.49 -3.38
C PHE A 201 0.72 -2.18 -4.08
#